data_491ce2f4af6478c61ba47b16aa35c6a5
#
_entry.id   491ce2f4af6478c61ba47b16aa35c6a5
#
_cell.length_a   1.000
_cell.length_b   1.000
_cell.length_c   1.000
_cell.angle_alpha   90.00
_cell.angle_beta   90.00
_cell.angle_gamma   90.00
#
_symmetry.space_group_name_H-M   'P 1'
#
loop_
_entity.id
_entity.type
_entity.pdbx_description
1 polymer ?
#
loop_
_entity_poly.entity_id
_entity_poly.type
_entity_poly.pdbx_seq_one_letter_code
_entity_poly.pdbx_strand_id
1 'polypeptide(L)'
;KAHPDVFNTLLQVLDDGRLTDSKGRTVNFKNTLIIMTSNYTREQLFQTVRPEFLNRVDDIITFESLSKEQVKAIVNLQLDTLRRRLSESQISVEIPDQVVNFLAEKGYDPSFGARPVKRALQHYLLNDLSKSLLSGEVDKTRPIKIGVASDESLSFSN
;
A
#
# COMPACT_ATOMS: atom_id res chain seq x y z
N LYS A 1 8.81 -5.85 19.59
CA LYS A 1 7.60 -6.46 20.22
C LYS A 1 7.77 -7.97 20.45
N ALA A 2 8.81 -8.61 19.91
CA ALA A 2 9.14 -10.02 20.19
C ALA A 2 9.90 -10.14 21.51
N HIS A 3 9.83 -11.33 22.12
CA HIS A 3 10.64 -11.64 23.30
C HIS A 3 12.15 -11.55 22.96
N PRO A 4 13.02 -11.07 23.88
CA PRO A 4 14.47 -10.94 23.60
C PRO A 4 15.13 -12.21 23.09
N ASP A 5 14.66 -13.39 23.49
CA ASP A 5 15.20 -14.68 23.05
C ASP A 5 15.01 -14.95 21.55
N VAL A 6 14.00 -14.32 20.92
CA VAL A 6 13.81 -14.41 19.45
C VAL A 6 14.98 -13.74 18.72
N PHE A 7 15.53 -12.65 19.27
CA PHE A 7 16.72 -12.01 18.71
C PHE A 7 17.96 -12.90 18.80
N ASN A 8 18.11 -13.64 19.90
CA ASN A 8 19.23 -14.60 20.05
C ASN A 8 19.14 -15.74 19.02
N THR A 9 17.93 -16.22 18.76
CA THR A 9 17.68 -17.24 17.73
C THR A 9 18.02 -16.70 16.34
N LEU A 10 17.64 -15.45 16.04
CA LEU A 10 17.97 -14.81 14.77
C LEU A 10 19.47 -14.55 14.62
N LEU A 11 20.17 -14.18 15.70
CA LEU A 11 21.63 -14.03 15.67
C LEU A 11 22.32 -15.33 15.25
N GLN A 12 21.89 -16.49 15.77
CA GLN A 12 22.43 -17.78 15.34
C GLN A 12 22.26 -18.01 13.83
N VAL A 13 21.09 -17.61 13.28
CA VAL A 13 20.84 -17.73 11.84
C VAL A 13 21.76 -16.79 11.04
N LEU A 14 21.93 -15.54 11.50
CA LEU A 14 22.75 -14.55 10.81
C LEU A 14 24.25 -14.86 10.88
N ASP A 15 24.72 -15.42 12.01
CA ASP A 15 26.14 -15.74 12.20
C ASP A 15 26.53 -17.08 11.56
N ASP A 16 25.79 -18.14 11.87
CA ASP A 16 26.14 -19.51 11.49
C ASP A 16 25.49 -19.94 10.16
N GLY A 17 24.49 -19.21 9.68
CA GLY A 17 23.67 -19.61 8.53
C GLY A 17 22.89 -20.90 8.77
N ARG A 18 22.59 -21.20 10.04
CA ARG A 18 21.84 -22.41 10.44
C ARG A 18 21.05 -22.17 11.72
N LEU A 19 20.02 -22.93 11.91
CA LEU A 19 19.23 -22.96 13.14
C LEU A 19 19.04 -24.38 13.59
N THR A 20 19.33 -24.68 14.87
CA THR A 20 19.11 -25.98 15.47
C THR A 20 17.94 -25.91 16.45
N ASP A 21 16.94 -26.76 16.28
CA ASP A 21 15.80 -26.85 17.17
C ASP A 21 16.14 -27.60 18.47
N SER A 22 15.19 -27.56 19.43
CA SER A 22 15.34 -28.22 20.73
C SER A 22 15.45 -29.76 20.65
N LYS A 23 15.16 -30.35 19.47
CA LYS A 23 15.30 -31.80 19.19
C LYS A 23 16.58 -32.13 18.44
N GLY A 24 17.50 -31.18 18.29
CA GLY A 24 18.78 -31.35 17.62
C GLY A 24 18.72 -31.34 16.08
N ARG A 25 17.57 -30.99 15.47
CA ARG A 25 17.44 -30.89 14.02
C ARG A 25 17.99 -29.56 13.56
N THR A 26 18.87 -29.56 12.57
CA THR A 26 19.52 -28.37 12.03
C THR A 26 18.96 -28.02 10.65
N VAL A 27 18.53 -26.77 10.48
CA VAL A 27 18.09 -26.21 9.20
C VAL A 27 19.18 -25.28 8.68
N ASN A 28 19.51 -25.38 7.40
CA ASN A 28 20.53 -24.58 6.73
C ASN A 28 19.90 -23.35 6.09
N PHE A 29 20.42 -22.15 6.44
CA PHE A 29 20.01 -20.83 5.92
C PHE A 29 21.08 -20.15 5.07
N LYS A 30 22.22 -20.82 4.75
CA LYS A 30 23.35 -20.20 4.04
C LYS A 30 23.01 -19.64 2.66
N ASN A 31 21.99 -20.21 2.00
CA ASN A 31 21.55 -19.78 0.67
C ASN A 31 20.20 -19.07 0.73
N THR A 32 19.92 -18.32 1.79
CA THR A 32 18.68 -17.56 1.96
C THR A 32 18.92 -16.07 2.01
N LEU A 33 17.99 -15.30 1.48
CA LEU A 33 17.88 -13.88 1.70
C LEU A 33 16.87 -13.64 2.84
N ILE A 34 17.32 -12.97 3.90
CA ILE A 34 16.48 -12.64 5.05
C ILE A 34 16.07 -11.18 4.96
N ILE A 35 14.77 -10.94 4.85
CA ILE A 35 14.20 -9.59 4.81
C ILE A 35 13.38 -9.38 6.09
N MET A 36 13.75 -8.34 6.85
CA MET A 36 13.05 -7.95 8.07
C MET A 36 12.38 -6.60 7.85
N THR A 37 11.14 -6.45 8.32
CA THR A 37 10.41 -5.18 8.24
C THR A 37 10.14 -4.63 9.62
N SER A 38 10.21 -3.31 9.77
CA SER A 38 9.94 -2.59 11.01
C SER A 38 9.24 -1.26 10.71
N ASN A 39 8.53 -0.75 11.70
CA ASN A 39 7.97 0.60 11.69
C ASN A 39 8.79 1.59 12.55
N TYR A 40 9.99 1.21 12.97
CA TYR A 40 10.89 2.12 13.65
C TYR A 40 11.51 3.11 12.67
N THR A 41 11.71 4.35 13.12
CA THR A 41 12.65 5.25 12.45
C THR A 41 14.08 4.70 12.60
N ARG A 42 15.00 5.22 11.80
CA ARG A 42 16.41 4.81 11.90
C ARG A 42 16.97 5.04 13.32
N GLU A 43 16.66 6.18 13.92
CA GLU A 43 17.09 6.52 15.28
C GLU A 43 16.50 5.56 16.33
N GLN A 44 15.20 5.28 16.24
CA GLN A 44 14.52 4.32 17.11
C GLN A 44 15.09 2.92 16.98
N LEU A 45 15.46 2.51 15.75
CA LEU A 45 16.07 1.21 15.50
C LEU A 45 17.39 1.07 16.25
N PHE A 46 18.28 2.07 16.14
CA PHE A 46 19.57 2.09 16.83
C PHE A 46 19.46 2.21 18.36
N GLN A 47 18.39 2.79 18.88
CA GLN A 47 18.13 2.86 20.32
C GLN A 47 17.51 1.59 20.90
N THR A 48 16.73 0.87 20.09
CA THR A 48 15.90 -0.24 20.58
C THR A 48 16.53 -1.60 20.32
N VAL A 49 17.22 -1.76 19.18
CA VAL A 49 17.81 -3.03 18.77
C VAL A 49 19.26 -3.08 19.20
N ARG A 50 19.67 -4.22 19.77
CA ARG A 50 21.05 -4.41 20.26
C ARG A 50 22.07 -4.21 19.14
N PRO A 51 23.18 -3.50 19.42
CA PRO A 51 24.22 -3.21 18.41
C PRO A 51 24.77 -4.49 17.75
N GLU A 52 24.93 -5.57 18.52
CA GLU A 52 25.40 -6.87 18.03
C GLU A 52 24.50 -7.43 16.92
N PHE A 53 23.18 -7.20 17.02
CA PHE A 53 22.23 -7.63 15.99
C PHE A 53 22.32 -6.73 14.75
N LEU A 54 22.39 -5.42 14.93
CA LEU A 54 22.50 -4.46 13.83
C LEU A 54 23.79 -4.66 13.01
N ASN A 55 24.88 -5.05 13.66
CA ASN A 55 26.14 -5.35 13.00
C ASN A 55 26.11 -6.62 12.10
N ARG A 56 25.03 -7.41 12.17
CA ARG A 56 24.81 -8.58 11.30
C ARG A 56 23.83 -8.32 10.17
N VAL A 57 23.26 -7.14 10.15
CA VAL A 57 22.37 -6.71 9.05
C VAL A 57 23.22 -6.05 7.98
N ASP A 58 23.20 -6.59 6.77
CA ASP A 58 24.02 -6.11 5.65
C ASP A 58 23.58 -4.72 5.20
N ASP A 59 22.26 -4.44 5.18
CA ASP A 59 21.74 -3.14 4.76
C ASP A 59 20.46 -2.76 5.50
N ILE A 60 20.31 -1.48 5.77
CA ILE A 60 19.13 -0.88 6.42
C ILE A 60 18.51 0.15 5.49
N ILE A 61 17.44 -0.27 4.80
CA ILE A 61 16.71 0.57 3.87
C ILE A 61 15.60 1.32 4.61
N THR A 62 15.67 2.63 4.62
CA THR A 62 14.62 3.49 5.18
C THR A 62 13.69 3.95 4.07
N PHE A 63 12.39 3.67 4.23
CA PHE A 63 11.37 4.19 3.34
C PHE A 63 10.93 5.57 3.81
N GLU A 64 11.00 6.55 2.93
CA GLU A 64 10.50 7.90 3.18
C GLU A 64 8.98 7.97 3.05
N SER A 65 8.40 9.01 3.64
CA SER A 65 6.98 9.33 3.42
C SER A 65 6.72 9.65 1.95
N LEU A 66 5.58 9.22 1.44
CA LEU A 66 5.23 9.46 0.04
C LEU A 66 4.99 10.95 -0.23
N SER A 67 5.51 11.45 -1.32
CA SER A 67 5.17 12.79 -1.83
C SER A 67 3.77 12.78 -2.45
N LYS A 68 3.19 13.98 -2.63
CA LYS A 68 1.88 14.14 -3.30
C LYS A 68 1.90 13.57 -4.74
N GLU A 69 3.00 13.75 -5.46
CA GLU A 69 3.20 13.22 -6.80
C GLU A 69 3.21 11.70 -6.82
N GLN A 70 3.89 11.09 -5.85
CA GLN A 70 3.90 9.64 -5.69
C GLN A 70 2.51 9.10 -5.34
N VAL A 71 1.75 9.81 -4.50
CA VAL A 71 0.36 9.42 -4.19
C VAL A 71 -0.53 9.51 -5.43
N LYS A 72 -0.38 10.56 -6.28
CA LYS A 72 -1.08 10.64 -7.56
C LYS A 72 -0.73 9.48 -8.50
N ALA A 73 0.53 9.10 -8.57
CA ALA A 73 0.97 7.95 -9.37
C ALA A 73 0.30 6.65 -8.87
N ILE A 74 0.20 6.47 -7.55
CA ILE A 74 -0.50 5.32 -6.96
C ILE A 74 -2.00 5.35 -7.26
N VAL A 75 -2.65 6.51 -7.18
CA VAL A 75 -4.06 6.68 -7.58
C VAL A 75 -4.26 6.26 -9.03
N ASN A 76 -3.41 6.71 -9.96
CA ASN A 76 -3.49 6.34 -11.37
C ASN A 76 -3.37 4.83 -11.58
N LEU A 77 -2.42 4.15 -10.92
CA LEU A 77 -2.29 2.69 -10.99
C LEU A 77 -3.55 1.96 -10.50
N GLN A 78 -4.18 2.46 -9.44
CA GLN A 78 -5.44 1.90 -8.93
C GLN A 78 -6.60 2.16 -9.89
N LEU A 79 -6.67 3.36 -10.48
CA LEU A 79 -7.68 3.72 -11.48
C LEU A 79 -7.52 2.89 -12.75
N ASP A 80 -6.31 2.60 -13.20
CA ASP A 80 -6.08 1.72 -14.37
C ASP A 80 -6.51 0.28 -14.10
N THR A 81 -6.32 -0.18 -12.88
CA THR A 81 -6.85 -1.48 -12.45
C THR A 81 -8.38 -1.49 -12.44
N LEU A 82 -8.99 -0.39 -11.98
CA LEU A 82 -10.44 -0.21 -11.99
C LEU A 82 -10.99 -0.14 -13.42
N ARG A 83 -10.39 0.67 -14.30
CA ARG A 83 -10.79 0.79 -15.71
C ARG A 83 -10.82 -0.57 -16.41
N ARG A 84 -9.81 -1.41 -16.18
CA ARG A 84 -9.77 -2.78 -16.73
C ARG A 84 -10.95 -3.62 -16.25
N ARG A 85 -11.24 -3.61 -14.93
CA ARG A 85 -12.38 -4.37 -14.37
C ARG A 85 -13.73 -3.87 -14.88
N LEU A 86 -13.90 -2.55 -15.03
CA LEU A 86 -15.13 -1.98 -15.58
C LEU A 86 -15.29 -2.33 -17.07
N SER A 87 -14.20 -2.34 -17.84
CA SER A 87 -14.24 -2.73 -19.25
C SER A 87 -14.60 -4.20 -19.45
N GLU A 88 -14.19 -5.10 -18.56
CA GLU A 88 -14.64 -6.51 -18.55
C GLU A 88 -16.17 -6.62 -18.37
N SER A 89 -16.78 -5.64 -17.69
CA SER A 89 -18.23 -5.51 -17.52
C SER A 89 -18.89 -4.62 -18.59
N GLN A 90 -18.16 -4.28 -19.66
CA GLN A 90 -18.60 -3.39 -20.73
C GLN A 90 -18.96 -1.97 -20.28
N ILE A 91 -18.41 -1.51 -19.15
CA ILE A 91 -18.57 -0.16 -18.65
C ILE A 91 -17.33 0.65 -18.99
N SER A 92 -17.51 1.75 -19.73
CA SER A 92 -16.46 2.70 -20.06
C SER A 92 -16.55 3.94 -19.16
N VAL A 93 -15.41 4.40 -18.62
CA VAL A 93 -15.35 5.57 -17.73
C VAL A 93 -14.29 6.55 -18.23
N GLU A 94 -14.61 7.83 -18.24
CA GLU A 94 -13.69 8.94 -18.48
C GLU A 94 -13.35 9.60 -17.14
N ILE A 95 -12.07 9.54 -16.75
CA ILE A 95 -11.57 10.04 -15.47
C ILE A 95 -10.54 11.12 -15.74
N PRO A 96 -10.90 12.40 -15.65
CA PRO A 96 -9.98 13.51 -15.87
C PRO A 96 -9.02 13.73 -14.68
N ASP A 97 -7.92 14.45 -14.92
CA ASP A 97 -6.88 14.72 -13.91
C ASP A 97 -7.41 15.39 -12.64
N GLN A 98 -8.45 16.21 -12.74
CA GLN A 98 -9.09 16.81 -11.56
C GLN A 98 -9.64 15.76 -10.59
N VAL A 99 -10.18 14.66 -11.08
CA VAL A 99 -10.65 13.53 -10.24
C VAL A 99 -9.46 12.78 -9.62
N VAL A 100 -8.37 12.61 -10.37
CA VAL A 100 -7.12 12.03 -9.84
C VAL A 100 -6.59 12.89 -8.69
N ASN A 101 -6.57 14.21 -8.85
CA ASN A 101 -6.12 15.15 -7.82
C ASN A 101 -7.01 15.08 -6.57
N PHE A 102 -8.33 15.09 -6.76
CA PHE A 102 -9.30 14.94 -5.68
C PHE A 102 -9.08 13.65 -4.89
N LEU A 103 -8.98 12.51 -5.58
CA LEU A 103 -8.75 11.21 -4.94
C LEU A 103 -7.39 11.13 -4.24
N ALA A 104 -6.36 11.76 -4.81
CA ALA A 104 -5.05 11.83 -4.20
C ALA A 104 -5.06 12.66 -2.91
N GLU A 105 -5.78 13.78 -2.91
CA GLU A 105 -5.95 14.63 -1.72
C GLU A 105 -6.72 13.93 -0.61
N LYS A 106 -7.86 13.31 -0.93
CA LYS A 106 -8.66 12.54 0.03
C LYS A 106 -7.98 11.23 0.47
N GLY A 107 -7.08 10.70 -0.33
CA GLY A 107 -6.32 9.47 -0.06
C GLY A 107 -4.92 9.69 0.51
N TYR A 108 -4.51 10.93 0.75
CA TYR A 108 -3.21 11.23 1.35
C TYR A 108 -3.28 11.34 2.86
N ASP A 109 -2.42 10.61 3.55
CA ASP A 109 -2.19 10.75 4.99
C ASP A 109 -0.69 10.62 5.26
N PRO A 110 -0.06 11.64 5.87
CA PRO A 110 1.38 11.61 6.16
C PRO A 110 1.82 10.43 7.02
N SER A 111 0.93 9.93 7.91
CA SER A 111 1.24 8.83 8.84
C SER A 111 1.00 7.45 8.26
N PHE A 112 0.04 7.33 7.33
CA PHE A 112 -0.40 6.05 6.76
C PHE A 112 -0.03 5.88 5.29
N GLY A 113 0.59 6.89 4.66
CA GLY A 113 1.02 6.88 3.26
C GLY A 113 -0.13 6.69 2.29
N ALA A 114 -0.04 5.71 1.40
CA ALA A 114 -1.06 5.43 0.38
C ALA A 114 -2.17 4.46 0.83
N ARG A 115 -2.17 3.96 2.06
CA ARG A 115 -3.23 3.07 2.55
C ARG A 115 -4.64 3.68 2.45
N PRO A 116 -4.84 4.99 2.73
CA PRO A 116 -6.13 5.63 2.59
C PRO A 116 -6.60 5.75 1.14
N VAL A 117 -5.71 5.73 0.13
CA VAL A 117 -6.06 5.82 -1.29
C VAL A 117 -7.10 4.78 -1.69
N LYS A 118 -6.91 3.53 -1.29
CA LYS A 118 -7.88 2.46 -1.58
C LYS A 118 -9.26 2.74 -0.96
N ARG A 119 -9.28 3.31 0.25
CA ARG A 119 -10.54 3.69 0.93
C ARG A 119 -11.19 4.88 0.24
N ALA A 120 -10.39 5.88 -0.18
CA ALA A 120 -10.90 7.03 -0.92
C ALA A 120 -11.54 6.60 -2.24
N LEU A 121 -10.86 5.75 -3.02
CA LEU A 121 -11.43 5.16 -4.24
C LEU A 121 -12.73 4.39 -3.98
N GLN A 122 -12.77 3.57 -2.93
CA GLN A 122 -13.97 2.81 -2.59
C GLN A 122 -15.12 3.74 -2.19
N HIS A 123 -14.85 4.73 -1.35
CA HIS A 123 -15.87 5.59 -0.78
C HIS A 123 -16.40 6.62 -1.79
N TYR A 124 -15.51 7.39 -2.41
CA TYR A 124 -15.90 8.50 -3.27
C TYR A 124 -16.20 8.09 -4.72
N LEU A 125 -15.58 7.02 -5.22
CA LEU A 125 -15.73 6.64 -6.62
C LEU A 125 -16.61 5.40 -6.77
N LEU A 126 -16.22 4.25 -6.19
CA LEU A 126 -16.88 2.98 -6.48
C LEU A 126 -18.30 2.91 -5.91
N ASN A 127 -18.49 3.35 -4.67
CA ASN A 127 -19.81 3.29 -4.04
C ASN A 127 -20.81 4.19 -4.77
N ASP A 128 -20.39 5.41 -5.13
CA ASP A 128 -21.31 6.36 -5.75
C ASP A 128 -21.54 6.04 -7.23
N LEU A 129 -20.52 5.59 -7.98
CA LEU A 129 -20.70 5.04 -9.32
C LEU A 129 -21.68 3.86 -9.31
N SER A 130 -21.54 2.96 -8.34
CA SER A 130 -22.45 1.81 -8.22
C SER A 130 -23.89 2.23 -7.93
N LYS A 131 -24.10 3.25 -7.08
CA LYS A 131 -25.45 3.81 -6.83
C LYS A 131 -26.03 4.41 -8.10
N SER A 132 -25.28 5.26 -8.83
CA SER A 132 -25.74 5.90 -10.06
C SER A 132 -26.05 4.90 -11.18
N LEU A 133 -25.33 3.78 -11.24
CA LEU A 133 -25.61 2.68 -12.16
C LEU A 133 -26.90 1.92 -11.77
N LEU A 134 -27.11 1.68 -10.48
CA LEU A 134 -28.29 0.94 -9.98
C LEU A 134 -29.56 1.79 -10.02
N SER A 135 -29.45 3.11 -9.79
CA SER A 135 -30.59 4.04 -9.88
C SER A 135 -30.98 4.37 -11.34
N GLY A 136 -30.11 4.02 -12.31
CA GLY A 136 -30.33 4.37 -13.72
C GLY A 136 -30.05 5.83 -14.04
N GLU A 137 -29.38 6.58 -13.17
CA GLU A 137 -28.94 7.96 -13.42
C GLU A 137 -27.92 8.02 -14.55
N VAL A 138 -27.11 6.97 -14.73
CA VAL A 138 -26.15 6.82 -15.82
C VAL A 138 -26.41 5.56 -16.61
N ASP A 139 -26.21 5.65 -17.93
CA ASP A 139 -26.36 4.53 -18.86
C ASP A 139 -25.02 3.81 -19.02
N LYS A 140 -24.96 2.54 -18.60
CA LYS A 140 -23.75 1.71 -18.71
C LYS A 140 -23.29 1.45 -20.14
N THR A 141 -24.18 1.62 -21.15
CA THR A 141 -23.86 1.38 -22.57
C THR A 141 -23.13 2.57 -23.21
N ARG A 142 -23.06 3.69 -22.52
CA ARG A 142 -22.39 4.92 -22.96
C ARG A 142 -21.20 5.23 -22.03
N PRO A 143 -20.15 5.92 -22.51
CA PRO A 143 -19.06 6.35 -21.65
C PRO A 143 -19.56 7.24 -20.52
N ILE A 144 -19.23 6.87 -19.27
CA ILE A 144 -19.59 7.63 -18.09
C ILE A 144 -18.49 8.65 -17.78
N LYS A 145 -18.82 9.91 -17.80
CA LYS A 145 -17.91 11.01 -17.43
C LYS A 145 -17.96 11.23 -15.94
N ILE A 146 -16.78 11.23 -15.30
CA ILE A 146 -16.63 11.48 -13.88
C ILE A 146 -16.10 12.88 -13.69
N GLY A 147 -16.76 13.67 -12.85
CA GLY A 147 -16.37 15.04 -12.51
C GLY A 147 -16.25 15.23 -11.00
N VAL A 148 -15.69 16.36 -10.58
CA VAL A 148 -15.70 16.80 -9.18
C VAL A 148 -16.85 17.78 -9.02
N ALA A 149 -17.77 17.48 -8.09
CA ALA A 149 -18.89 18.37 -7.78
C ALA A 149 -18.49 19.46 -6.76
N SER A 150 -19.31 20.49 -6.61
CA SER A 150 -19.02 21.64 -5.74
C SER A 150 -19.06 21.34 -4.23
N ASP A 151 -19.64 20.23 -3.85
CA ASP A 151 -19.78 19.75 -2.47
C ASP A 151 -18.68 18.77 -2.03
N GLU A 152 -17.56 18.75 -2.75
CA GLU A 152 -16.44 17.82 -2.54
C GLU A 152 -16.81 16.34 -2.78
N SER A 153 -17.78 16.06 -3.61
CA SER A 153 -18.15 14.72 -4.09
C SER A 153 -17.83 14.57 -5.58
N LEU A 154 -17.93 13.35 -6.09
CA LEU A 154 -17.82 13.07 -7.51
C LEU A 154 -19.21 13.10 -8.15
N SER A 155 -19.27 13.58 -9.39
CA SER A 155 -20.46 13.54 -10.24
C SER A 155 -20.27 12.54 -11.38
N PHE A 156 -21.37 11.93 -11.82
CA PHE A 156 -21.39 10.94 -12.89
C PHE A 156 -22.43 11.35 -13.92
N SER A 157 -22.06 11.33 -15.20
CA SER A 157 -22.95 11.72 -16.32
C SER A 157 -22.56 10.99 -17.60
N ASN A 158 -23.50 10.88 -18.54
CA ASN A 158 -23.25 10.39 -19.92
C ASN A 158 -23.46 11.50 -20.95
#